data_fbb6a4817aebb13a95d959bc9bdb7774
#
_entry.id   fbb6a4817aebb13a95d959bc9bdb7774
#
_cell.length_a   1.000
_cell.length_b   1.000
_cell.length_c   1.000
_cell.angle_alpha   90.00
_cell.angle_beta   90.00
_cell.angle_gamma   90.00
#
_symmetry.space_group_name_H-M   'P 1'
#
loop_
_entity.id
_entity.type
_entity.pdbx_description
1 polymer ?
#
loop_
_entity_poly.entity_id
_entity_poly.type
_entity_poly.pdbx_seq_one_letter_code
_entity_poly.pdbx_strand_id
1 'polypeptide(L)'
;MSRKFAAFVATGVALAVVVGSLLVLALGHERQPRPAAATTQSTTTPAPTPTETPTLNAPPSTPRKPAPNPTAEFASGNKKVLFLSFDDGPDPVWTPKVLQILKKYGAHATFFELGSMQTAHPGLREQVLAAGHTIGSHSITHPQLTAVSPAKRHHEIFDGPESTCFRPPYGASNPKVRADIKAAGMVQVLWDVDPRDWARPGTNAIVHNILTHAHNHNIILMHDGGGNRAQTVAALDKVLPLLKAQGYTFPAMNC
;
A
#
# COMPACT_ATOMS: atom_id res chain seq x y z
N MET A 1 -67.21 -1.99 17.53
CA MET A 1 -67.32 -3.28 18.24
C MET A 1 -66.09 -4.11 17.97
N SER A 2 -65.45 -4.39 18.84
CA SER A 2 -64.74 -5.42 19.64
C SER A 2 -63.22 -5.21 19.63
N ARG A 3 -62.73 -4.83 20.82
CA ARG A 3 -61.33 -4.83 21.27
C ARG A 3 -60.90 -6.28 21.51
N LYS A 4 -59.70 -6.68 21.14
CA LYS A 4 -59.02 -7.78 21.84
C LYS A 4 -57.56 -7.39 22.15
N PHE A 5 -57.29 -7.30 23.44
CA PHE A 5 -55.99 -7.26 24.12
C PHE A 5 -55.31 -8.65 24.05
N ALA A 6 -54.01 -8.70 23.88
CA ALA A 6 -53.18 -9.81 24.34
C ALA A 6 -51.74 -9.25 24.51
N ALA A 7 -51.33 -9.06 25.66
CA ALA A 7 -50.64 -9.81 26.71
C ALA A 7 -49.11 -9.90 26.44
N PHE A 8 -48.38 -9.08 27.26
CA PHE A 8 -46.93 -9.14 27.48
C PHE A 8 -46.52 -10.46 28.13
N VAL A 9 -45.47 -11.11 27.61
CA VAL A 9 -44.70 -12.10 28.36
C VAL A 9 -43.27 -11.59 28.45
N ALA A 10 -42.89 -11.18 29.67
CA ALA A 10 -41.52 -10.87 30.05
C ALA A 10 -40.86 -12.18 30.50
N THR A 11 -39.80 -12.56 29.82
CA THR A 11 -38.89 -13.63 30.29
C THR A 11 -37.56 -12.99 30.69
N GLY A 12 -37.33 -13.01 32.00
CA GLY A 12 -36.10 -12.61 32.63
C GLY A 12 -34.99 -13.63 32.37
N VAL A 13 -33.79 -13.15 32.05
CA VAL A 13 -32.57 -13.95 32.01
C VAL A 13 -31.73 -13.62 33.24
N ALA A 14 -31.50 -14.65 34.04
CA ALA A 14 -30.72 -14.59 35.27
C ALA A 14 -29.22 -14.38 34.99
N LEU A 15 -28.63 -13.43 35.71
CA LEU A 15 -27.20 -13.13 35.72
C LEU A 15 -26.52 -14.12 36.68
N ALA A 16 -25.71 -15.05 36.14
CA ALA A 16 -24.86 -15.92 36.95
C ALA A 16 -23.47 -15.25 37.12
N VAL A 17 -23.18 -14.77 38.32
CA VAL A 17 -21.88 -14.29 38.76
C VAL A 17 -21.05 -15.49 39.20
N VAL A 18 -20.00 -15.83 38.49
CA VAL A 18 -18.99 -16.80 38.91
C VAL A 18 -17.83 -16.06 39.57
N VAL A 19 -17.75 -16.18 40.90
CA VAL A 19 -16.62 -15.74 41.69
C VAL A 19 -15.56 -16.85 41.65
N GLY A 20 -14.49 -16.66 40.91
CA GLY A 20 -13.35 -17.55 40.88
C GLY A 20 -12.24 -17.10 41.85
N SER A 21 -12.01 -17.91 42.88
CA SER A 21 -11.01 -17.69 43.92
C SER A 21 -9.58 -17.73 43.38
N LEU A 22 -8.78 -16.70 43.70
CA LEU A 22 -7.33 -16.72 43.53
C LEU A 22 -6.69 -17.64 44.59
N LEU A 23 -6.03 -18.68 44.12
CA LEU A 23 -5.11 -19.48 44.95
C LEU A 23 -3.68 -19.02 44.64
N VAL A 24 -3.06 -18.30 45.57
CA VAL A 24 -1.64 -17.90 45.51
C VAL A 24 -0.81 -19.09 46.04
N LEU A 25 -0.08 -19.75 45.14
CA LEU A 25 0.97 -20.73 45.50
C LEU A 25 2.32 -20.01 45.50
N ALA A 26 2.84 -19.74 46.69
CA ALA A 26 4.22 -19.35 46.92
C ALA A 26 5.13 -20.59 46.75
N LEU A 27 5.93 -20.60 45.68
CA LEU A 27 7.02 -21.57 45.53
C LEU A 27 8.36 -20.90 45.77
N GLY A 28 9.13 -21.53 46.68
CA GLY A 28 10.35 -21.06 47.24
C GLY A 28 11.51 -20.89 46.25
N HIS A 29 12.31 -19.87 46.49
CA HIS A 29 13.60 -19.65 45.84
C HIS A 29 14.63 -20.63 46.40
N GLU A 30 14.96 -21.65 45.65
CA GLU A 30 16.20 -22.39 45.86
C GLU A 30 17.37 -21.61 45.27
N ARG A 31 18.30 -21.24 46.13
CA ARG A 31 19.59 -20.65 45.76
C ARG A 31 20.50 -21.72 45.18
N GLN A 32 20.82 -21.62 43.89
CA GLN A 32 21.93 -22.41 43.32
C GLN A 32 23.28 -21.88 43.79
N PRO A 33 24.24 -22.77 44.09
CA PRO A 33 25.58 -22.39 44.49
C PRO A 33 26.38 -21.84 43.28
N ARG A 34 27.10 -20.77 43.55
CA ARG A 34 28.00 -20.07 42.62
C ARG A 34 29.24 -20.94 42.35
N PRO A 35 29.65 -21.24 41.11
CA PRO A 35 30.91 -21.91 40.85
C PRO A 35 32.11 -20.99 41.10
N ALA A 36 33.17 -21.57 41.63
CA ALA A 36 34.44 -20.93 41.97
C ALA A 36 35.12 -20.32 40.72
N ALA A 37 35.79 -19.19 40.94
CA ALA A 37 36.59 -18.49 39.96
C ALA A 37 37.76 -19.35 39.47
N ALA A 38 37.75 -19.74 38.21
CA ALA A 38 38.92 -20.29 37.53
C ALA A 38 39.77 -19.12 37.00
N THR A 39 40.99 -19.05 37.46
CA THR A 39 42.05 -18.13 36.99
C THR A 39 42.41 -18.53 35.56
N THR A 40 41.97 -17.76 34.57
CA THR A 40 42.40 -17.94 33.18
C THR A 40 43.52 -16.97 32.87
N GLN A 41 44.67 -17.53 32.53
CA GLN A 41 45.84 -16.81 32.01
C GLN A 41 45.49 -16.07 30.73
N SER A 42 45.75 -14.75 30.71
CA SER A 42 45.66 -13.92 29.51
C SER A 42 46.73 -14.36 28.50
N THR A 43 46.31 -15.01 27.44
CA THR A 43 47.06 -15.09 26.20
C THR A 43 46.65 -13.88 25.34
N THR A 44 47.59 -12.95 25.17
CA THR A 44 47.44 -11.80 24.28
C THR A 44 47.45 -12.29 22.84
N THR A 45 46.27 -12.37 22.23
CA THR A 45 46.11 -12.51 20.80
C THR A 45 46.29 -11.12 20.16
N PRO A 46 47.09 -10.95 19.09
CA PRO A 46 47.25 -9.69 18.43
C PRO A 46 45.89 -9.23 17.84
N ALA A 47 45.60 -7.94 17.99
CA ALA A 47 44.40 -7.30 17.46
C ALA A 47 44.30 -7.53 15.94
N PRO A 48 43.11 -7.84 15.39
CA PRO A 48 42.95 -7.89 13.95
C PRO A 48 43.11 -6.48 13.37
N THR A 49 43.92 -6.40 12.32
CA THR A 49 44.08 -5.21 11.45
C THR A 49 42.71 -4.72 11.01
N PRO A 50 42.44 -3.42 11.03
CA PRO A 50 41.15 -2.90 10.53
C PRO A 50 40.97 -3.30 9.06
N THR A 51 40.03 -4.17 8.79
CA THR A 51 39.57 -4.47 7.45
C THR A 51 38.94 -3.19 6.90
N GLU A 52 39.55 -2.64 5.85
CA GLU A 52 38.99 -1.51 5.12
C GLU A 52 37.55 -1.85 4.71
N THR A 53 36.61 -1.05 5.18
CA THR A 53 35.22 -1.09 4.72
C THR A 53 35.23 -0.79 3.20
N PRO A 54 34.69 -1.67 2.35
CA PRO A 54 34.62 -1.35 0.93
C PRO A 54 33.73 -0.11 0.78
N THR A 55 34.34 0.99 0.36
CA THR A 55 33.63 2.16 -0.10
C THR A 55 32.83 1.74 -1.33
N LEU A 56 31.53 1.55 -1.18
CA LEU A 56 30.60 1.39 -2.28
C LEU A 56 30.62 2.70 -3.09
N ASN A 57 31.56 2.81 -4.03
CA ASN A 57 31.48 3.76 -5.11
C ASN A 57 30.31 3.33 -5.98
N ALA A 58 29.11 3.81 -5.68
CA ALA A 58 28.01 3.75 -6.62
C ALA A 58 28.46 4.46 -7.90
N PRO A 59 28.32 3.85 -9.09
CA PRO A 59 28.66 4.51 -10.33
C PRO A 59 27.83 5.80 -10.42
N PRO A 60 28.39 6.91 -10.93
CA PRO A 60 27.65 8.14 -11.14
C PRO A 60 26.45 7.82 -12.04
N SER A 61 25.26 7.96 -11.51
CA SER A 61 24.03 7.80 -12.28
C SER A 61 24.02 8.87 -13.36
N THR A 62 24.21 8.46 -14.62
CA THR A 62 23.96 9.34 -15.77
C THR A 62 22.54 9.91 -15.64
N PRO A 63 22.35 11.23 -15.80
CA PRO A 63 21.03 11.83 -15.70
C PRO A 63 20.08 11.13 -16.68
N ARG A 64 19.06 10.46 -16.16
CA ARG A 64 18.03 9.86 -17.00
C ARG A 64 17.22 10.98 -17.66
N LYS A 65 16.80 10.76 -18.90
CA LYS A 65 15.90 11.68 -19.60
C LYS A 65 14.62 11.82 -18.75
N PRO A 66 14.10 13.06 -18.54
CA PRO A 66 12.86 13.26 -17.82
C PRO A 66 11.72 12.44 -18.43
N ALA A 67 10.97 11.73 -17.58
CA ALA A 67 9.79 11.00 -18.01
C ALA A 67 8.71 11.98 -18.50
N PRO A 68 7.94 11.63 -19.55
CA PRO A 68 6.83 12.43 -20.02
C PRO A 68 5.69 12.47 -18.98
N ASN A 69 4.76 13.43 -19.14
CA ASN A 69 3.53 13.43 -18.33
C ASN A 69 2.73 12.16 -18.65
N PRO A 70 2.42 11.30 -17.66
CA PRO A 70 1.81 9.99 -17.89
C PRO A 70 0.36 10.03 -18.38
N THR A 71 -0.29 11.19 -18.34
CA THR A 71 -1.67 11.39 -18.84
C THR A 71 -1.75 12.25 -20.09
N ALA A 72 -0.60 12.72 -20.61
CA ALA A 72 -0.57 13.72 -21.70
C ALA A 72 -1.26 13.26 -23.00
N GLU A 73 -1.14 11.98 -23.37
CA GLU A 73 -1.75 11.47 -24.60
C GLU A 73 -3.29 11.46 -24.56
N PHE A 74 -3.88 11.47 -23.37
CA PHE A 74 -5.32 11.47 -23.15
C PHE A 74 -5.91 12.89 -23.06
N ALA A 75 -5.08 13.93 -23.02
CA ALA A 75 -5.51 15.31 -22.86
C ALA A 75 -6.26 15.86 -24.10
N SER A 76 -6.07 15.24 -25.27
CA SER A 76 -6.72 15.63 -26.52
C SER A 76 -7.82 14.64 -26.90
N GLY A 77 -9.07 15.09 -26.99
CA GLY A 77 -10.19 14.28 -27.46
C GLY A 77 -11.50 14.51 -26.70
N ASN A 78 -12.62 14.15 -27.33
CA ASN A 78 -13.97 14.28 -26.74
C ASN A 78 -14.35 13.11 -25.81
N LYS A 79 -13.44 12.19 -25.53
CA LYS A 79 -13.70 11.03 -24.68
C LYS A 79 -13.59 11.43 -23.21
N LYS A 80 -14.54 11.00 -22.40
CA LYS A 80 -14.44 11.10 -20.95
C LYS A 80 -13.50 10.00 -20.44
N VAL A 81 -12.45 10.40 -19.74
CA VAL A 81 -11.40 9.51 -19.23
C VAL A 81 -11.29 9.65 -17.73
N LEU A 82 -11.14 8.53 -17.02
CA LEU A 82 -10.72 8.47 -15.62
C LEU A 82 -9.57 7.47 -15.50
N PHE A 83 -8.56 7.84 -14.73
CA PHE A 83 -7.42 6.97 -14.45
C PHE A 83 -7.62 6.28 -13.10
N LEU A 84 -7.77 4.96 -13.15
CA LEU A 84 -7.82 4.15 -11.93
C LEU A 84 -6.40 3.87 -11.46
N SER A 85 -6.13 4.06 -10.19
CA SER A 85 -4.83 3.72 -9.62
C SER A 85 -4.96 2.99 -8.28
N PHE A 86 -4.06 2.04 -8.05
CA PHE A 86 -4.04 1.20 -6.85
C PHE A 86 -2.66 1.25 -6.23
N ASP A 87 -2.60 1.44 -4.90
CA ASP A 87 -1.37 1.53 -4.13
C ASP A 87 -1.19 0.31 -3.20
N ASP A 88 0.04 0.12 -2.70
CA ASP A 88 0.45 -0.86 -1.68
C ASP A 88 0.54 -2.32 -2.13
N GLY A 89 0.16 -2.64 -3.37
CA GLY A 89 0.30 -3.98 -3.92
C GLY A 89 1.75 -4.34 -4.33
N PRO A 90 1.92 -5.52 -4.94
CA PRO A 90 0.89 -6.53 -5.19
C PRO A 90 0.56 -7.37 -3.95
N ASP A 91 -0.71 -7.69 -3.75
CA ASP A 91 -1.20 -8.52 -2.66
C ASP A 91 -1.82 -9.83 -3.21
N PRO A 92 -1.48 -11.02 -2.66
CA PRO A 92 -1.90 -12.30 -3.23
C PRO A 92 -3.42 -12.55 -3.14
N VAL A 93 -4.12 -11.81 -2.27
CA VAL A 93 -5.57 -11.93 -2.10
C VAL A 93 -6.33 -10.86 -2.89
N TRP A 94 -5.84 -9.62 -2.88
CA TRP A 94 -6.62 -8.47 -3.37
C TRP A 94 -6.28 -8.09 -4.81
N THR A 95 -5.00 -8.10 -5.20
CA THR A 95 -4.60 -7.79 -6.57
C THR A 95 -5.32 -8.65 -7.62
N PRO A 96 -5.39 -10.01 -7.48
CA PRO A 96 -6.13 -10.82 -8.45
C PRO A 96 -7.63 -10.50 -8.53
N LYS A 97 -8.25 -10.12 -7.42
CA LYS A 97 -9.67 -9.73 -7.41
C LYS A 97 -9.91 -8.40 -8.11
N VAL A 98 -9.02 -7.43 -7.92
CA VAL A 98 -9.05 -6.16 -8.65
C VAL A 98 -8.88 -6.41 -10.15
N LEU A 99 -7.89 -7.21 -10.56
CA LEU A 99 -7.67 -7.57 -11.97
C LEU A 99 -8.90 -8.23 -12.60
N GLN A 100 -9.57 -9.13 -11.88
CA GLN A 100 -10.79 -9.78 -12.35
C GLN A 100 -11.91 -8.77 -12.64
N ILE A 101 -12.09 -7.77 -11.76
CA ILE A 101 -13.12 -6.74 -11.95
C ILE A 101 -12.75 -5.82 -13.10
N LEU A 102 -11.50 -5.37 -13.17
CA LEU A 102 -11.01 -4.54 -14.27
C LEU A 102 -11.24 -5.24 -15.62
N LYS A 103 -10.90 -6.51 -15.72
CA LYS A 103 -11.17 -7.35 -16.92
C LYS A 103 -12.66 -7.41 -17.24
N LYS A 104 -13.53 -7.63 -16.24
CA LYS A 104 -14.99 -7.70 -16.41
C LYS A 104 -15.56 -6.45 -17.08
N TYR A 105 -15.02 -5.29 -16.79
CA TYR A 105 -15.50 -4.02 -17.30
C TYR A 105 -14.66 -3.44 -18.45
N GLY A 106 -13.61 -4.15 -18.91
CA GLY A 106 -12.70 -3.68 -19.95
C GLY A 106 -11.98 -2.40 -19.55
N ALA A 107 -11.58 -2.32 -18.29
CA ALA A 107 -10.86 -1.20 -17.70
C ALA A 107 -9.38 -1.55 -17.54
N HIS A 108 -8.51 -0.56 -17.74
CA HIS A 108 -7.09 -0.64 -17.41
C HIS A 108 -6.77 0.31 -16.26
N ALA A 109 -5.69 0.05 -15.54
CA ALA A 109 -5.30 0.80 -14.35
C ALA A 109 -3.78 0.87 -14.22
N THR A 110 -3.30 1.73 -13.33
CA THR A 110 -1.90 1.82 -12.93
C THR A 110 -1.76 1.37 -11.48
N PHE A 111 -0.86 0.42 -11.23
CA PHE A 111 -0.59 -0.13 -9.92
C PHE A 111 0.72 0.45 -9.40
N PHE A 112 0.66 1.25 -8.34
CA PHE A 112 1.83 1.77 -7.65
C PHE A 112 2.28 0.76 -6.59
N GLU A 113 3.20 -0.10 -7.02
CA GLU A 113 3.61 -1.27 -6.25
C GLU A 113 4.77 -0.96 -5.30
N LEU A 114 4.82 -1.67 -4.17
CA LEU A 114 5.95 -1.67 -3.24
C LEU A 114 7.00 -2.71 -3.67
N GLY A 115 8.26 -2.36 -3.64
CA GLY A 115 9.35 -3.29 -3.96
C GLY A 115 9.40 -4.50 -3.03
N SER A 116 9.10 -4.31 -1.75
CA SER A 116 8.99 -5.39 -0.77
C SER A 116 7.86 -6.38 -1.09
N MET A 117 6.74 -5.89 -1.63
CA MET A 117 5.60 -6.73 -2.00
C MET A 117 5.84 -7.48 -3.32
N GLN A 118 6.54 -6.86 -4.29
CA GLN A 118 7.00 -7.58 -5.49
C GLN A 118 7.93 -8.74 -5.13
N THR A 119 8.84 -8.51 -4.18
CA THR A 119 9.75 -9.54 -3.69
C THR A 119 9.03 -10.64 -2.93
N ALA A 120 8.05 -10.29 -2.09
CA ALA A 120 7.29 -11.25 -1.30
C ALA A 120 6.33 -12.09 -2.16
N HIS A 121 5.87 -11.57 -3.29
CA HIS A 121 4.86 -12.20 -4.14
C HIS A 121 5.29 -12.23 -5.61
N PRO A 122 6.36 -12.98 -5.95
CA PRO A 122 6.86 -13.07 -7.31
C PRO A 122 5.78 -13.61 -8.26
N GLY A 123 5.73 -13.05 -9.46
CA GLY A 123 4.76 -13.39 -10.50
C GLY A 123 3.45 -12.60 -10.48
N LEU A 124 3.12 -11.86 -9.40
CA LEU A 124 1.93 -10.99 -9.40
C LEU A 124 2.12 -9.74 -10.26
N ARG A 125 3.31 -9.12 -10.23
CA ARG A 125 3.66 -8.02 -11.12
C ARG A 125 3.47 -8.41 -12.60
N GLU A 126 3.94 -9.59 -12.98
CA GLU A 126 3.81 -10.10 -14.35
C GLU A 126 2.34 -10.32 -14.73
N GLN A 127 1.50 -10.74 -13.78
CA GLN A 127 0.05 -10.87 -14.02
C GLN A 127 -0.61 -9.51 -14.24
N VAL A 128 -0.22 -8.48 -13.50
CA VAL A 128 -0.69 -7.09 -13.71
C VAL A 128 -0.31 -6.61 -15.11
N LEU A 129 0.94 -6.76 -15.51
CA LEU A 129 1.43 -6.36 -16.83
C LEU A 129 0.77 -7.16 -17.96
N ALA A 130 0.65 -8.49 -17.83
CA ALA A 130 0.01 -9.36 -18.82
C ALA A 130 -1.48 -9.06 -19.02
N ALA A 131 -2.13 -8.47 -18.00
CA ALA A 131 -3.52 -8.01 -18.09
C ALA A 131 -3.66 -6.61 -18.75
N GLY A 132 -2.57 -6.01 -19.23
CA GLY A 132 -2.58 -4.73 -19.95
C GLY A 132 -2.61 -3.51 -19.02
N HIS A 133 -2.24 -3.68 -17.76
CA HIS A 133 -2.08 -2.60 -16.80
C HIS A 133 -0.64 -2.10 -16.76
N THR A 134 -0.38 -0.96 -16.11
CA THR A 134 0.95 -0.41 -15.94
C THR A 134 1.39 -0.41 -14.48
N ILE A 135 2.70 -0.40 -14.26
CA ILE A 135 3.30 -0.36 -12.91
C ILE A 135 3.88 1.02 -12.66
N GLY A 136 3.51 1.62 -11.53
CA GLY A 136 4.17 2.75 -10.91
C GLY A 136 5.02 2.29 -9.72
N SER A 137 6.03 3.05 -9.36
CA SER A 137 6.79 2.82 -8.12
C SER A 137 6.14 3.49 -6.93
N HIS A 138 6.02 2.75 -5.81
CA HIS A 138 5.52 3.28 -4.53
C HIS A 138 6.55 3.16 -3.41
N SER A 139 7.85 3.27 -3.73
CA SER A 139 9.00 2.96 -2.88
C SER A 139 9.20 1.45 -2.62
N ILE A 140 10.18 1.12 -1.77
CA ILE A 140 10.43 -0.27 -1.40
C ILE A 140 9.57 -0.68 -0.20
N THR A 141 9.60 0.12 0.90
CA THR A 141 9.04 -0.27 2.20
C THR A 141 7.99 0.70 2.76
N HIS A 142 7.49 1.60 1.93
CA HIS A 142 6.44 2.57 2.28
C HIS A 142 6.79 3.55 3.42
N PRO A 143 8.01 4.12 3.53
CA PRO A 143 8.31 5.11 4.55
C PRO A 143 7.78 6.49 4.14
N GLN A 144 7.54 7.35 5.13
CA GLN A 144 7.31 8.77 4.85
C GLN A 144 8.63 9.43 4.38
N LEU A 145 8.81 9.56 3.07
CA LEU A 145 10.08 9.98 2.44
C LEU A 145 10.57 11.37 2.88
N THR A 146 9.69 12.22 3.37
CA THR A 146 10.03 13.54 3.92
C THR A 146 10.65 13.46 5.31
N ALA A 147 10.52 12.33 6.01
CA ALA A 147 10.97 12.13 7.39
C ALA A 147 12.18 11.19 7.53
N VAL A 148 12.62 10.54 6.45
CA VAL A 148 13.79 9.65 6.48
C VAL A 148 15.07 10.36 6.09
N SER A 149 16.23 9.73 6.39
CA SER A 149 17.54 10.26 5.99
C SER A 149 17.68 10.33 4.46
N PRO A 150 18.54 11.22 3.93
CA PRO A 150 18.80 11.31 2.49
C PRO A 150 19.20 9.97 1.85
N ALA A 151 20.07 9.20 2.51
CA ALA A 151 20.51 7.90 2.02
C ALA A 151 19.35 6.90 1.93
N LYS A 152 18.50 6.84 2.99
CA LYS A 152 17.32 5.97 2.96
C LYS A 152 16.33 6.41 1.88
N ARG A 153 16.07 7.71 1.75
CA ARG A 153 15.17 8.23 0.71
C ARG A 153 15.67 7.89 -0.69
N HIS A 154 16.98 8.04 -0.94
CA HIS A 154 17.60 7.64 -2.20
C HIS A 154 17.35 6.16 -2.47
N HIS A 155 17.69 5.27 -1.53
CA HIS A 155 17.46 3.84 -1.65
C HIS A 155 15.99 3.51 -1.97
N GLU A 156 15.04 4.08 -1.23
CA GLU A 156 13.60 3.84 -1.42
C GLU A 156 13.09 4.27 -2.82
N ILE A 157 13.70 5.29 -3.42
CA ILE A 157 13.29 5.83 -4.72
C ILE A 157 14.01 5.13 -5.88
N PHE A 158 15.32 4.91 -5.76
CA PHE A 158 16.14 4.45 -6.89
C PHE A 158 16.18 2.94 -7.05
N ASP A 159 16.02 2.20 -5.93
CA ASP A 159 16.09 0.73 -5.91
C ASP A 159 14.69 0.09 -5.76
N GLY A 160 13.63 0.90 -5.87
CA GLY A 160 12.24 0.45 -5.87
C GLY A 160 11.78 -0.14 -7.20
N PRO A 161 10.48 -0.40 -7.37
CA PRO A 161 9.91 -0.93 -8.60
C PRO A 161 10.30 -0.12 -9.84
N GLU A 162 10.70 -0.80 -10.91
CA GLU A 162 11.06 -0.15 -12.17
C GLU A 162 9.83 0.49 -12.81
N SER A 163 9.89 1.81 -13.05
CA SER A 163 8.82 2.60 -13.65
C SER A 163 9.35 3.96 -14.09
N THR A 164 8.55 4.68 -14.88
CA THR A 164 8.74 6.11 -15.15
C THR A 164 7.85 7.00 -14.26
N CYS A 165 6.96 6.40 -13.46
CA CYS A 165 6.09 7.07 -12.51
C CYS A 165 6.43 6.69 -11.07
N PHE A 166 6.39 7.68 -10.18
CA PHE A 166 6.58 7.46 -8.74
C PHE A 166 5.46 8.13 -7.95
N ARG A 167 4.81 7.39 -7.07
CA ARG A 167 3.88 7.96 -6.09
C ARG A 167 4.52 7.90 -4.71
N PRO A 168 4.80 9.06 -4.07
CA PRO A 168 5.37 9.05 -2.72
C PRO A 168 4.35 8.50 -1.72
N PRO A 169 4.76 7.60 -0.81
CA PRO A 169 3.94 7.13 0.30
C PRO A 169 3.24 8.28 1.03
N TYR A 170 1.96 8.09 1.38
CA TYR A 170 1.10 9.12 2.01
C TYR A 170 0.91 10.40 1.18
N GLY A 171 1.31 10.44 -0.09
CA GLY A 171 1.42 11.68 -0.86
C GLY A 171 2.45 12.66 -0.30
N ALA A 172 3.26 12.24 0.68
CA ALA A 172 4.20 13.09 1.40
C ALA A 172 5.39 13.47 0.50
N SER A 173 5.39 14.72 0.03
CA SER A 173 6.39 15.25 -0.89
C SER A 173 6.89 16.62 -0.47
N ASN A 174 8.14 16.90 -0.78
CA ASN A 174 8.79 18.20 -0.62
C ASN A 174 9.79 18.43 -1.77
N PRO A 175 10.47 19.59 -1.87
CA PRO A 175 11.42 19.83 -2.95
C PRO A 175 12.54 18.78 -3.06
N LYS A 176 13.01 18.22 -1.94
CA LYS A 176 14.08 17.19 -1.92
C LYS A 176 13.57 15.86 -2.50
N VAL A 177 12.37 15.42 -2.06
CA VAL A 177 11.72 14.20 -2.60
C VAL A 177 11.49 14.34 -4.10
N ARG A 178 10.97 15.48 -4.57
CA ARG A 178 10.75 15.72 -6.00
C ARG A 178 12.05 15.73 -6.81
N ALA A 179 13.12 16.29 -6.24
CA ALA A 179 14.43 16.29 -6.89
C ALA A 179 14.97 14.88 -7.06
N ASP A 180 14.85 14.02 -6.04
CA ASP A 180 15.32 12.64 -6.11
C ASP A 180 14.48 11.81 -7.10
N ILE A 181 13.15 11.96 -7.10
CA ILE A 181 12.27 11.31 -8.09
C ILE A 181 12.67 11.70 -9.51
N LYS A 182 12.89 13.00 -9.75
CA LYS A 182 13.34 13.49 -11.06
C LYS A 182 14.72 12.96 -11.45
N ALA A 183 15.66 12.90 -10.50
CA ALA A 183 17.00 12.36 -10.72
C ALA A 183 16.97 10.86 -11.05
N ALA A 184 16.01 10.12 -10.49
CA ALA A 184 15.75 8.73 -10.83
C ALA A 184 15.07 8.55 -12.21
N GLY A 185 14.81 9.65 -12.95
CA GLY A 185 14.16 9.61 -14.26
C GLY A 185 12.67 9.37 -14.22
N MET A 186 12.06 9.55 -13.05
CA MET A 186 10.63 9.36 -12.85
C MET A 186 9.89 10.68 -12.73
N VAL A 187 8.56 10.65 -12.94
CA VAL A 187 7.65 11.75 -12.66
C VAL A 187 6.80 11.42 -11.43
N GLN A 188 6.63 12.42 -10.56
CA GLN A 188 5.72 12.29 -9.42
C GLN A 188 4.27 12.28 -9.88
N VAL A 189 3.51 11.27 -9.45
CA VAL A 189 2.06 11.13 -9.69
C VAL A 189 1.32 11.13 -8.37
N LEU A 190 0.42 12.06 -8.17
CA LEU A 190 -0.52 12.08 -7.04
C LEU A 190 -1.92 11.66 -7.53
N TRP A 191 -2.97 12.15 -6.93
CA TRP A 191 -4.36 11.85 -7.26
C TRP A 191 -5.23 13.09 -7.16
N ASP A 192 -6.40 13.03 -7.77
CA ASP A 192 -7.42 14.07 -7.73
C ASP A 192 -8.58 13.66 -6.81
N VAL A 193 -8.86 12.35 -6.73
CA VAL A 193 -9.96 11.80 -5.93
C VAL A 193 -9.42 10.75 -4.97
N ASP A 194 -9.58 10.98 -3.65
CA ASP A 194 -9.33 10.01 -2.59
C ASP A 194 -10.66 9.57 -1.97
N PRO A 195 -11.19 8.38 -2.31
CA PRO A 195 -12.41 7.86 -1.71
C PRO A 195 -12.20 7.31 -0.29
N ARG A 196 -10.97 7.37 0.22
CA ARG A 196 -10.56 6.91 1.56
C ARG A 196 -10.86 5.43 1.82
N ASP A 197 -10.72 4.59 0.80
CA ASP A 197 -10.95 3.14 0.88
C ASP A 197 -10.05 2.46 1.91
N TRP A 198 -8.82 3.01 2.09
CA TRP A 198 -7.85 2.60 3.10
C TRP A 198 -8.39 2.70 4.53
N ALA A 199 -9.30 3.64 4.81
CA ALA A 199 -9.96 3.81 6.10
C ALA A 199 -11.14 2.86 6.31
N ARG A 200 -11.55 2.11 5.28
CA ARG A 200 -12.68 1.16 5.30
C ARG A 200 -14.01 1.78 5.76
N PRO A 201 -14.44 2.88 5.12
CA PRO A 201 -15.64 3.62 5.54
C PRO A 201 -16.97 2.94 5.15
N GLY A 202 -16.89 1.78 4.52
CA GLY A 202 -18.00 1.07 3.92
C GLY A 202 -18.03 1.21 2.39
N THR A 203 -18.41 0.12 1.71
CA THR A 203 -18.46 0.05 0.24
C THR A 203 -19.26 1.20 -0.38
N ASN A 204 -20.43 1.52 0.19
CA ASN A 204 -21.29 2.59 -0.36
C ASN A 204 -20.69 3.99 -0.19
N ALA A 205 -19.93 4.24 0.89
CA ALA A 205 -19.23 5.51 1.09
C ALA A 205 -18.11 5.69 0.05
N ILE A 206 -17.35 4.63 -0.25
CA ILE A 206 -16.33 4.64 -1.31
C ILE A 206 -16.97 4.95 -2.66
N VAL A 207 -18.05 4.25 -3.03
CA VAL A 207 -18.78 4.47 -4.28
C VAL A 207 -19.31 5.90 -4.37
N HIS A 208 -19.94 6.40 -3.30
CA HIS A 208 -20.47 7.76 -3.24
C HIS A 208 -19.35 8.80 -3.45
N ASN A 209 -18.24 8.66 -2.74
CA ASN A 209 -17.11 9.58 -2.86
C ASN A 209 -16.54 9.62 -4.29
N ILE A 210 -16.39 8.46 -4.93
CA ILE A 210 -15.92 8.41 -6.33
C ILE A 210 -16.93 9.12 -7.25
N LEU A 211 -18.21 8.74 -7.19
CA LEU A 211 -19.24 9.29 -8.10
C LEU A 211 -19.45 10.80 -7.92
N THR A 212 -19.25 11.32 -6.70
CA THR A 212 -19.44 12.74 -6.40
C THR A 212 -18.28 13.61 -6.87
N HIS A 213 -17.04 13.08 -6.82
CA HIS A 213 -15.84 13.89 -7.05
C HIS A 213 -15.09 13.54 -8.34
N ALA A 214 -15.46 12.46 -9.04
CA ALA A 214 -14.79 12.08 -10.27
C ALA A 214 -15.19 13.01 -11.43
N HIS A 215 -14.21 13.71 -12.00
CA HIS A 215 -14.34 14.53 -13.18
C HIS A 215 -13.41 14.01 -14.28
N ASN A 216 -13.63 14.48 -15.50
CA ASN A 216 -12.82 14.07 -16.65
C ASN A 216 -11.32 14.29 -16.40
N HIS A 217 -10.51 13.30 -16.75
CA HIS A 217 -9.06 13.21 -16.55
C HIS A 217 -8.58 13.09 -15.10
N ASN A 218 -9.48 12.92 -14.13
CA ASN A 218 -9.05 12.69 -12.75
C ASN A 218 -8.36 11.33 -12.57
N ILE A 219 -7.38 11.31 -11.68
CA ILE A 219 -6.74 10.11 -11.13
C ILE A 219 -7.46 9.75 -9.83
N ILE A 220 -8.00 8.54 -9.77
CA ILE A 220 -8.68 8.01 -8.59
C ILE A 220 -7.71 7.12 -7.83
N LEU A 221 -7.46 7.48 -6.56
CA LEU A 221 -6.68 6.67 -5.63
C LEU A 221 -7.55 5.54 -5.07
N MET A 222 -7.04 4.34 -5.12
CA MET A 222 -7.55 3.16 -4.38
C MET A 222 -6.35 2.33 -3.92
N HIS A 223 -6.61 1.22 -3.24
CA HIS A 223 -5.54 0.35 -2.75
C HIS A 223 -5.89 -1.12 -3.05
N ASP A 224 -4.88 -1.88 -3.50
CA ASP A 224 -4.97 -3.33 -3.69
C ASP A 224 -4.03 -4.11 -2.75
N GLY A 225 -3.33 -3.38 -1.84
CA GLY A 225 -2.47 -3.92 -0.80
C GLY A 225 -2.60 -3.17 0.53
N GLY A 226 -1.69 -3.44 1.48
CA GLY A 226 -1.65 -2.74 2.76
C GLY A 226 -2.80 -3.04 3.72
N GLY A 227 -3.46 -4.21 3.62
CA GLY A 227 -4.49 -4.69 4.54
C GLY A 227 -5.75 -5.24 3.89
N ASN A 228 -6.86 -5.22 4.61
CA ASN A 228 -8.12 -5.76 4.08
C ASN A 228 -8.77 -4.79 3.08
N ARG A 229 -8.88 -5.21 1.82
CA ARG A 229 -9.43 -4.43 0.69
C ARG A 229 -10.77 -4.96 0.18
N ALA A 230 -11.49 -5.73 0.98
CA ALA A 230 -12.80 -6.26 0.57
C ALA A 230 -13.80 -5.14 0.19
N GLN A 231 -13.77 -4.01 0.89
CA GLN A 231 -14.64 -2.87 0.57
C GLN A 231 -14.21 -2.16 -0.72
N THR A 232 -12.92 -2.05 -0.98
CA THR A 232 -12.36 -1.52 -2.24
C THR A 232 -12.80 -2.36 -3.43
N VAL A 233 -12.60 -3.68 -3.34
CA VAL A 233 -13.02 -4.65 -4.38
C VAL A 233 -14.52 -4.55 -4.66
N ALA A 234 -15.35 -4.56 -3.59
CA ALA A 234 -16.79 -4.44 -3.74
C ALA A 234 -17.25 -3.07 -4.28
N ALA A 235 -16.54 -1.99 -3.93
CA ALA A 235 -16.81 -0.65 -4.45
C ALA A 235 -16.44 -0.54 -5.93
N LEU A 236 -15.31 -1.10 -6.33
CA LEU A 236 -14.86 -1.11 -7.72
C LEU A 236 -15.89 -1.83 -8.63
N ASP A 237 -16.40 -2.99 -8.22
CA ASP A 237 -17.42 -3.75 -8.97
C ASP A 237 -18.75 -2.99 -9.11
N LYS A 238 -19.07 -2.13 -8.14
CA LYS A 238 -20.27 -1.29 -8.18
C LYS A 238 -20.08 0.01 -8.97
N VAL A 239 -18.94 0.67 -8.86
CA VAL A 239 -18.76 2.02 -9.42
C VAL A 239 -18.43 1.99 -10.91
N LEU A 240 -17.68 1.00 -11.39
CA LEU A 240 -17.27 0.95 -12.79
C LEU A 240 -18.45 0.92 -13.78
N PRO A 241 -19.51 0.10 -13.62
CA PRO A 241 -20.65 0.14 -14.54
C PRO A 241 -21.39 1.48 -14.50
N LEU A 242 -21.44 2.17 -13.34
CA LEU A 242 -22.07 3.49 -13.22
C LEU A 242 -21.29 4.58 -13.95
N LEU A 243 -19.96 4.57 -13.83
CA LEU A 243 -19.10 5.51 -14.55
C LEU A 243 -19.11 5.23 -16.07
N LYS A 244 -19.12 3.95 -16.48
CA LYS A 244 -19.27 3.58 -17.90
C LYS A 244 -20.60 4.09 -18.48
N ALA A 245 -21.69 3.99 -17.73
CA ALA A 245 -22.99 4.53 -18.14
C ALA A 245 -22.97 6.07 -18.31
N GLN A 246 -22.06 6.76 -17.63
CA GLN A 246 -21.81 8.20 -17.80
C GLN A 246 -20.85 8.51 -18.97
N GLY A 247 -20.38 7.49 -19.69
CA GLY A 247 -19.50 7.61 -20.86
C GLY A 247 -18.00 7.63 -20.55
N TYR A 248 -17.59 7.31 -19.34
CA TYR A 248 -16.17 7.23 -18.99
C TYR A 248 -15.49 5.97 -19.54
N THR A 249 -14.26 6.12 -19.95
CA THR A 249 -13.29 5.06 -20.26
C THR A 249 -12.14 5.09 -19.26
N PHE A 250 -11.47 3.97 -19.12
CA PHE A 250 -10.45 3.78 -18.07
C PHE A 250 -9.15 3.25 -18.70
N PRO A 251 -8.31 4.12 -19.27
CA PRO A 251 -6.97 3.73 -19.70
C PRO A 251 -6.02 3.65 -18.50
N ALA A 252 -4.96 2.85 -18.62
CA ALA A 252 -3.80 2.97 -17.73
C ALA A 252 -3.01 4.26 -18.07
N MET A 253 -2.30 4.81 -17.10
CA MET A 253 -1.35 5.89 -17.34
C MET A 253 -0.09 5.35 -18.02
N ASN A 254 0.62 6.20 -18.76
CA ASN A 254 1.91 5.85 -19.38
C ASN A 254 3.03 5.89 -18.34
N CYS A 255 3.15 4.85 -17.61
CA CYS A 255 4.21 4.63 -16.63
C CYS A 255 5.18 3.54 -17.14
#